data_8166e02504b59fe5c439f6ff0a9ec262
#
_entry.id   8166e02504b59fe5c439f6ff0a9ec262
#
_cell.length_a   1.000
_cell.length_b   1.000
_cell.length_c   1.000
_cell.angle_alpha   90.00
_cell.angle_beta   90.00
_cell.angle_gamma   90.00
#
_symmetry.space_group_name_H-M   'P 1'
#
loop_
_entity.id
_entity.type
_entity.pdbx_description
1 polymer ?
#
loop_
_entity_poly.entity_id
_entity_poly.type
_entity_poly.pdbx_seq_one_letter_code
_entity_poly.pdbx_strand_id
1 'polypeptide(L)'
;MRTLLASILSLRLISLTTAVHADTVKPITIPEKVSQNILKRHPKAQELQASHESHFGKQLLEVSFKDEAGQPVLELFNQQGHLYTNEVIIEDFNEIYPQVVAALKSTFPKYELKRAEMIGNPYGVGQEYEIYLNADGVDWKVSVSGHGVIQDKQQIKS
;
A
#
# COMPACT_ATOMS: atom_id res chain seq x y z
N MET A 1 -11.59 28.28 -70.14
CA MET A 1 -10.68 27.39 -69.50
C MET A 1 -10.26 28.06 -68.16
N ARG A 2 -10.81 27.66 -67.05
CA ARG A 2 -10.51 28.22 -65.73
C ARG A 2 -9.90 27.11 -64.88
N THR A 3 -8.61 27.24 -64.59
CA THR A 3 -7.86 26.32 -63.70
C THR A 3 -8.08 26.76 -62.25
N LEU A 4 -8.69 25.89 -61.46
CA LEU A 4 -8.81 26.00 -59.99
C LEU A 4 -7.57 25.40 -59.33
N LEU A 5 -6.77 26.22 -58.66
CA LEU A 5 -5.71 25.81 -57.76
C LEU A 5 -6.34 25.44 -56.41
N ALA A 6 -6.27 24.19 -56.03
CA ALA A 6 -6.60 23.73 -54.66
C ALA A 6 -5.37 23.82 -53.76
N SER A 7 -5.41 24.73 -52.83
CA SER A 7 -4.39 24.85 -51.73
C SER A 7 -4.68 23.79 -50.67
N ILE A 8 -3.79 22.82 -50.50
CA ILE A 8 -3.82 21.85 -49.41
C ILE A 8 -3.13 22.48 -48.21
N LEU A 9 -3.92 22.82 -47.19
CA LEU A 9 -3.43 23.31 -45.89
C LEU A 9 -3.13 22.10 -45.00
N SER A 10 -1.83 21.75 -44.88
CA SER A 10 -1.36 20.66 -44.01
C SER A 10 -1.35 21.13 -42.55
N LEU A 11 -2.33 20.70 -41.78
CA LEU A 11 -2.39 20.90 -40.34
C LEU A 11 -1.40 19.93 -39.65
N ARG A 12 -0.25 20.41 -39.21
CA ARG A 12 0.68 19.63 -38.39
C ARG A 12 0.18 19.58 -36.95
N LEU A 13 -0.28 18.40 -36.55
CA LEU A 13 -0.61 18.09 -35.15
C LEU A 13 0.71 17.91 -34.38
N ILE A 14 1.06 18.89 -33.54
CA ILE A 14 2.19 18.77 -32.61
C ILE A 14 1.68 17.99 -31.40
N SER A 15 2.00 16.70 -31.35
CA SER A 15 1.76 15.87 -30.17
C SER A 15 2.79 16.26 -29.08
N LEU A 16 2.36 17.02 -28.08
CA LEU A 16 3.13 17.22 -26.85
C LEU A 16 3.06 15.92 -26.05
N THR A 17 4.09 15.08 -26.15
CA THR A 17 4.30 13.97 -25.23
C THR A 17 4.86 14.54 -23.94
N THR A 18 4.01 14.73 -22.93
CA THR A 18 4.47 14.96 -21.56
C THR A 18 5.11 13.66 -21.09
N ALA A 19 6.43 13.64 -21.01
CA ALA A 19 7.15 12.56 -20.31
C ALA A 19 6.78 12.66 -18.82
N VAL A 20 5.90 11.77 -18.37
CA VAL A 20 5.71 11.54 -16.95
C VAL A 20 7.01 10.94 -16.43
N HIS A 21 7.82 11.73 -15.74
CA HIS A 21 8.93 11.22 -14.95
C HIS A 21 8.29 10.46 -13.78
N ALA A 22 8.19 9.16 -13.93
CA ALA A 22 8.02 8.29 -12.77
C ALA A 22 9.31 8.44 -11.96
N ASP A 23 9.22 9.09 -10.80
CA ASP A 23 10.28 9.04 -9.81
C ASP A 23 10.55 7.56 -9.53
N THR A 24 11.69 7.08 -10.02
CA THR A 24 12.14 5.72 -9.72
C THR A 24 12.56 5.70 -8.26
N VAL A 25 11.60 5.34 -7.38
CA VAL A 25 11.90 5.03 -5.99
C VAL A 25 12.96 3.93 -6.03
N LYS A 26 14.17 4.24 -5.54
CA LYS A 26 15.26 3.26 -5.52
C LYS A 26 14.79 2.07 -4.69
N PRO A 27 14.88 0.84 -5.21
CA PRO A 27 14.51 -0.34 -4.46
C PRO A 27 15.32 -0.38 -3.16
N ILE A 28 14.63 -0.57 -2.04
CA ILE A 28 15.26 -0.69 -0.73
C ILE A 28 15.97 -2.03 -0.67
N THR A 29 17.24 -2.01 -0.29
CA THR A 29 18.01 -3.25 -0.11
C THR A 29 17.51 -3.96 1.15
N ILE A 30 17.06 -5.21 1.00
CA ILE A 30 16.67 -6.05 2.13
C ILE A 30 17.93 -6.45 2.91
N PRO A 31 18.02 -6.16 4.22
CA PRO A 31 19.16 -6.60 5.01
C PRO A 31 19.30 -8.14 5.00
N GLU A 32 20.52 -8.64 4.94
CA GLU A 32 20.80 -10.08 4.86
C GLU A 32 20.12 -10.87 5.99
N LYS A 33 20.13 -10.34 7.21
CA LYS A 33 19.47 -10.96 8.36
C LYS A 33 17.95 -11.11 8.16
N VAL A 34 17.31 -10.15 7.49
CA VAL A 34 15.88 -10.22 7.20
C VAL A 34 15.61 -11.27 6.14
N SER A 35 16.36 -11.27 5.03
CA SER A 35 16.19 -12.27 3.98
C SER A 35 16.46 -13.70 4.50
N GLN A 36 17.48 -13.90 5.35
CA GLN A 36 17.73 -15.19 6.01
C GLN A 36 16.58 -15.59 6.93
N ASN A 37 16.00 -14.66 7.68
CA ASN A 37 14.83 -14.93 8.51
C ASN A 37 13.61 -15.37 7.69
N ILE A 38 13.36 -14.73 6.57
CA ILE A 38 12.28 -15.10 5.65
C ILE A 38 12.56 -16.49 5.08
N LEU A 39 13.72 -16.73 4.48
CA LEU A 39 14.07 -18.00 3.84
C LEU A 39 14.13 -19.18 4.81
N LYS A 40 14.37 -18.94 6.09
CA LYS A 40 14.29 -19.98 7.13
C LYS A 40 12.85 -20.48 7.36
N ARG A 41 11.85 -19.59 7.25
CA ARG A 41 10.42 -19.91 7.46
C ARG A 41 9.73 -20.26 6.15
N HIS A 42 10.15 -19.63 5.06
CA HIS A 42 9.64 -19.74 3.70
C HIS A 42 10.80 -20.07 2.73
N PRO A 43 11.28 -21.33 2.71
CA PRO A 43 12.50 -21.70 1.94
C PRO A 43 12.38 -21.46 0.43
N LYS A 44 11.17 -21.35 -0.09
CA LYS A 44 10.89 -21.11 -1.51
C LYS A 44 10.30 -19.72 -1.78
N ALA A 45 10.45 -18.79 -0.83
CA ALA A 45 9.98 -17.41 -1.02
C ALA A 45 10.61 -16.78 -2.27
N GLN A 46 9.79 -16.08 -3.05
CA GLN A 46 10.16 -15.46 -4.33
C GLN A 46 9.70 -14.01 -4.37
N GLU A 47 10.31 -13.23 -5.27
CA GLU A 47 9.93 -11.84 -5.55
C GLU A 47 9.97 -10.94 -4.31
N LEU A 48 10.99 -11.10 -3.45
CA LEU A 48 11.14 -10.28 -2.25
C LEU A 48 11.32 -8.80 -2.62
N GLN A 49 10.44 -7.96 -2.07
CA GLN A 49 10.49 -6.51 -2.21
C GLN A 49 10.38 -5.89 -0.82
N ALA A 50 11.00 -4.73 -0.62
CA ALA A 50 10.96 -4.05 0.66
C ALA A 50 10.54 -2.59 0.52
N SER A 51 9.81 -2.12 1.53
CA SER A 51 9.44 -0.73 1.73
C SER A 51 9.64 -0.31 3.18
N HIS A 52 9.77 0.99 3.41
CA HIS A 52 9.73 1.53 4.77
C HIS A 52 8.28 1.75 5.18
N GLU A 53 7.95 1.26 6.36
CA GLU A 53 6.62 1.36 6.93
C GLU A 53 6.66 2.08 8.27
N SER A 54 5.67 2.95 8.52
CA SER A 54 5.47 3.59 9.81
C SER A 54 4.22 3.01 10.46
N HIS A 55 4.40 2.25 11.52
CA HIS A 55 3.32 1.61 12.25
C HIS A 55 3.33 2.06 13.70
N PHE A 56 2.30 2.80 14.14
CA PHE A 56 2.20 3.43 15.47
C PHE A 56 3.46 4.19 15.89
N GLY A 57 4.00 5.01 14.97
CA GLY A 57 5.23 5.79 15.20
C GLY A 57 6.53 4.99 15.24
N LYS A 58 6.47 3.68 15.01
CA LYS A 58 7.65 2.83 14.83
C LYS A 58 8.01 2.75 13.37
N GLN A 59 9.29 2.93 13.06
CA GLN A 59 9.83 2.71 11.73
C GLN A 59 10.15 1.22 11.57
N LEU A 60 9.50 0.58 10.64
CA LEU A 60 9.65 -0.84 10.33
C LEU A 60 10.10 -1.01 8.88
N LEU A 61 10.59 -2.19 8.54
CA LEU A 61 10.81 -2.63 7.18
C LEU A 61 9.69 -3.62 6.84
N GLU A 62 8.82 -3.25 5.93
CA GLU A 62 7.88 -4.18 5.32
C GLU A 62 8.61 -4.97 4.24
N VAL A 63 8.41 -6.28 4.20
CA VAL A 63 8.87 -7.13 3.10
C VAL A 63 7.70 -7.92 2.56
N SER A 64 7.40 -7.70 1.29
CA SER A 64 6.43 -8.48 0.53
C SER A 64 7.16 -9.58 -0.25
N PHE A 65 6.55 -10.76 -0.33
CA PHE A 65 7.05 -11.87 -1.13
C PHE A 65 5.93 -12.86 -1.47
N LYS A 66 6.21 -13.81 -2.37
CA LYS A 66 5.33 -14.96 -2.62
C LYS A 66 5.84 -16.18 -1.86
N ASP A 67 4.94 -16.88 -1.18
CA ASP A 67 5.25 -18.13 -0.49
C ASP A 67 5.37 -19.34 -1.44
N GLU A 68 5.49 -20.55 -0.89
CA GLU A 68 5.60 -21.80 -1.64
C GLU A 68 4.36 -22.12 -2.49
N ALA A 69 3.20 -21.58 -2.12
CA ALA A 69 1.94 -21.73 -2.83
C ALA A 69 1.69 -20.59 -3.84
N GLY A 70 2.63 -19.62 -3.93
CA GLY A 70 2.51 -18.42 -4.76
C GLY A 70 1.59 -17.35 -4.16
N GLN A 71 1.22 -17.48 -2.87
CA GLN A 71 0.37 -16.52 -2.19
C GLN A 71 1.19 -15.32 -1.72
N PRO A 72 0.64 -14.09 -1.81
CA PRO A 72 1.30 -12.91 -1.31
C PRO A 72 1.38 -12.95 0.22
N VAL A 73 2.55 -12.63 0.74
CA VAL A 73 2.84 -12.50 2.17
C VAL A 73 3.45 -11.15 2.43
N LEU A 74 3.03 -10.49 3.50
CA LEU A 74 3.58 -9.24 4.00
C LEU A 74 4.09 -9.47 5.43
N GLU A 75 5.35 -9.12 5.67
CA GLU A 75 5.98 -9.25 6.98
C GLU A 75 6.68 -7.94 7.37
N LEU A 76 6.43 -7.49 8.59
CA LEU A 76 7.09 -6.34 9.19
C LEU A 76 8.28 -6.76 10.03
N PHE A 77 9.40 -6.10 9.83
CA PHE A 77 10.63 -6.32 10.58
C PHE A 77 11.06 -5.05 11.32
N ASN A 78 11.55 -5.23 12.55
CA ASN A 78 12.15 -4.14 13.29
C ASN A 78 13.57 -3.82 12.77
N GLN A 79 14.17 -2.73 13.29
CA GLN A 79 15.50 -2.28 12.89
C GLN A 79 16.62 -3.32 13.16
N GLN A 80 16.40 -4.26 14.06
CA GLN A 80 17.34 -5.36 14.35
C GLN A 80 17.16 -6.55 13.41
N GLY A 81 16.21 -6.47 12.46
CA GLY A 81 15.89 -7.53 11.50
C GLY A 81 15.14 -8.72 12.12
N HIS A 82 14.46 -8.50 13.25
CA HIS A 82 13.56 -9.50 13.82
C HIS A 82 12.15 -9.28 13.28
N LEU A 83 11.45 -10.37 12.99
CA LEU A 83 10.03 -10.32 12.65
C LEU A 83 9.25 -9.61 13.76
N TYR A 84 8.51 -8.57 13.38
CA TYR A 84 7.65 -7.82 14.28
C TYR A 84 6.23 -8.38 14.24
N THR A 85 5.66 -8.50 13.05
CA THR A 85 4.33 -9.09 12.81
C THR A 85 4.13 -9.39 11.33
N ASN A 86 3.00 -10.02 11.02
CA ASN A 86 2.53 -10.27 9.65
C ASN A 86 1.33 -9.40 9.35
N GLU A 87 1.14 -9.08 8.08
CA GLU A 87 -0.01 -8.40 7.55
C GLU A 87 -0.75 -9.30 6.55
N VAL A 88 -2.05 -9.14 6.49
CA VAL A 88 -2.91 -9.83 5.51
C VAL A 88 -3.70 -8.79 4.75
N ILE A 89 -3.56 -8.77 3.44
CA ILE A 89 -4.38 -7.91 2.58
C ILE A 89 -5.82 -8.42 2.59
N ILE A 90 -6.77 -7.54 2.85
CA ILE A 90 -8.20 -7.81 2.79
C ILE A 90 -8.68 -7.47 1.39
N GLU A 91 -8.96 -8.48 0.59
CA GLU A 91 -9.46 -8.30 -0.78
C GLU A 91 -10.97 -7.98 -0.81
N ASP A 92 -11.75 -8.62 0.06
CA ASP A 92 -13.18 -8.32 0.23
C ASP A 92 -13.39 -7.41 1.46
N PHE A 93 -13.69 -6.14 1.21
CA PHE A 93 -13.93 -5.16 2.28
C PHE A 93 -15.14 -5.48 3.17
N ASN A 94 -16.00 -6.43 2.80
CA ASN A 94 -17.05 -6.92 3.68
C ASN A 94 -16.51 -7.76 4.85
N GLU A 95 -15.26 -8.21 4.78
CA GLU A 95 -14.58 -8.91 5.88
C GLU A 95 -14.07 -7.95 6.97
N ILE A 96 -14.06 -6.65 6.71
CA ILE A 96 -13.72 -5.65 7.74
C ILE A 96 -14.80 -5.63 8.83
N TYR A 97 -14.37 -5.72 10.07
CA TYR A 97 -15.29 -5.76 11.19
C TYR A 97 -16.25 -4.55 11.22
N PRO A 98 -17.57 -4.77 11.48
CA PRO A 98 -18.57 -3.70 11.44
C PRO A 98 -18.25 -2.49 12.33
N GLN A 99 -17.61 -2.70 13.49
CA GLN A 99 -17.19 -1.63 14.39
C GLN A 99 -16.05 -0.78 13.79
N VAL A 100 -15.16 -1.37 12.99
CA VAL A 100 -14.11 -0.64 12.26
C VAL A 100 -14.76 0.24 11.18
N VAL A 101 -15.68 -0.34 10.40
CA VAL A 101 -16.44 0.41 9.38
C VAL A 101 -17.23 1.55 10.01
N ALA A 102 -17.85 1.34 11.19
CA ALA A 102 -18.59 2.38 11.91
C ALA A 102 -17.67 3.52 12.37
N ALA A 103 -16.46 3.20 12.86
CA ALA A 103 -15.46 4.20 13.25
C ALA A 103 -14.97 5.04 12.04
N LEU A 104 -14.73 4.37 10.91
CA LEU A 104 -14.36 5.07 9.67
C LEU A 104 -15.47 6.02 9.21
N LYS A 105 -16.72 5.57 9.17
CA LYS A 105 -17.88 6.40 8.80
C LYS A 105 -18.09 7.60 9.72
N SER A 106 -17.81 7.43 11.01
CA SER A 106 -17.89 8.52 11.99
C SER A 106 -16.81 9.59 11.76
N THR A 107 -15.61 9.16 11.36
CA THR A 107 -14.46 10.04 11.17
C THR A 107 -14.45 10.66 9.77
N PHE A 108 -14.85 9.89 8.77
CA PHE A 108 -14.89 10.27 7.36
C PHE A 108 -16.30 9.98 6.81
N PRO A 109 -17.26 10.92 6.90
CA PRO A 109 -18.66 10.68 6.48
C PRO A 109 -18.81 10.26 5.02
N LYS A 110 -17.86 10.69 4.16
CA LYS A 110 -17.77 10.30 2.76
C LYS A 110 -16.35 9.86 2.48
N TYR A 111 -16.15 8.60 2.15
CA TYR A 111 -14.85 8.07 1.79
C TYR A 111 -14.96 6.92 0.79
N GLU A 112 -13.90 6.66 0.08
CA GLU A 112 -13.71 5.50 -0.79
C GLU A 112 -12.55 4.67 -0.26
N LEU A 113 -12.80 3.39 0.03
CA LEU A 113 -11.74 2.45 0.41
C LEU A 113 -10.87 2.13 -0.81
N LYS A 114 -9.55 2.15 -0.60
CA LYS A 114 -8.56 1.82 -1.63
C LYS A 114 -7.86 0.50 -1.33
N ARG A 115 -7.49 0.28 -0.07
CA ARG A 115 -6.79 -0.91 0.42
C ARG A 115 -7.12 -1.10 1.89
N ALA A 116 -7.14 -2.32 2.35
CA ALA A 116 -7.24 -2.66 3.76
C ALA A 116 -6.28 -3.81 4.08
N GLU A 117 -5.66 -3.74 5.22
CA GLU A 117 -4.75 -4.74 5.76
C GLU A 117 -5.16 -5.07 7.19
N MET A 118 -5.07 -6.33 7.53
CA MET A 118 -5.25 -6.79 8.89
C MET A 118 -3.89 -7.18 9.46
N ILE A 119 -3.58 -6.63 10.62
CA ILE A 119 -2.30 -6.78 11.28
C ILE A 119 -2.49 -7.53 12.59
N GLY A 120 -1.72 -8.60 12.80
CA GLY A 120 -1.66 -9.28 14.09
C GLY A 120 -1.06 -8.36 15.16
N ASN A 121 -1.70 -8.22 16.32
CA ASN A 121 -1.12 -7.44 17.40
C ASN A 121 0.01 -8.23 18.08
N PRO A 122 1.29 -7.82 17.98
CA PRO A 122 2.41 -8.57 18.54
C PRO A 122 2.49 -8.49 20.08
N TYR A 123 1.71 -7.60 20.70
CA TYR A 123 1.73 -7.35 22.15
C TYR A 123 0.43 -7.67 22.88
N GLY A 124 -0.55 -8.25 22.17
CA GLY A 124 -1.85 -8.49 22.78
C GLY A 124 -2.75 -9.40 21.97
N VAL A 125 -3.94 -9.62 22.52
CA VAL A 125 -5.02 -10.33 21.85
C VAL A 125 -5.80 -9.30 21.04
N GLY A 126 -5.88 -9.49 19.74
CA GLY A 126 -6.69 -8.63 18.87
C GLY A 126 -6.09 -8.47 17.49
N GLN A 127 -6.89 -7.89 16.65
CA GLN A 127 -6.52 -7.51 15.29
C GLN A 127 -6.50 -5.99 15.21
N GLU A 128 -5.62 -5.48 14.40
CA GLU A 128 -5.54 -4.07 14.02
C GLU A 128 -5.72 -4.00 12.51
N TYR A 129 -6.24 -2.88 12.04
CA TYR A 129 -6.45 -2.64 10.63
C TYR A 129 -5.66 -1.41 10.20
N GLU A 130 -4.96 -1.53 9.10
CA GLU A 130 -4.48 -0.39 8.33
C GLU A 130 -5.37 -0.19 7.11
N ILE A 131 -6.01 0.95 7.06
CA ILE A 131 -7.00 1.27 6.05
C ILE A 131 -6.49 2.44 5.21
N TYR A 132 -6.39 2.23 3.92
CA TYR A 132 -6.08 3.26 2.94
C TYR A 132 -7.37 3.70 2.28
N LEU A 133 -7.68 4.97 2.37
CA LEU A 133 -8.93 5.54 1.85
C LEU A 133 -8.71 6.94 1.26
N ASN A 134 -9.62 7.34 0.35
CA ASN A 134 -9.73 8.71 -0.09
C ASN A 134 -10.96 9.35 0.55
N ALA A 135 -10.78 10.50 1.17
CA ALA A 135 -11.86 11.32 1.71
C ALA A 135 -11.67 12.77 1.29
N ASP A 136 -12.69 13.33 0.67
CA ASP A 136 -12.70 14.72 0.15
C ASP A 136 -11.49 15.06 -0.73
N GLY A 137 -11.02 14.09 -1.54
CA GLY A 137 -9.90 14.24 -2.46
C GLY A 137 -8.52 14.10 -1.80
N VAL A 138 -8.47 13.75 -0.52
CA VAL A 138 -7.23 13.52 0.23
C VAL A 138 -7.08 12.03 0.52
N ASP A 139 -5.90 11.48 0.26
CA ASP A 139 -5.58 10.10 0.60
C ASP A 139 -5.10 10.01 2.06
N TRP A 140 -5.64 9.03 2.76
CA TRP A 140 -5.38 8.77 4.17
C TRP A 140 -4.93 7.33 4.40
N LYS A 141 -4.01 7.17 5.33
CA LYS A 141 -3.70 5.92 6.01
C LYS A 141 -4.27 6.02 7.43
N VAL A 142 -5.12 5.09 7.81
CA VAL A 142 -5.85 5.10 9.09
C VAL A 142 -5.62 3.78 9.81
N SER A 143 -5.05 3.84 11.00
CA SER A 143 -4.88 2.67 11.87
C SER A 143 -6.06 2.57 12.83
N VAL A 144 -6.73 1.41 12.84
CA VAL A 144 -7.95 1.17 13.61
C VAL A 144 -7.83 -0.15 14.36
N SER A 145 -8.10 -0.16 15.66
CA SER A 145 -8.19 -1.42 16.40
C SER A 145 -9.39 -2.25 15.94
N GLY A 146 -9.35 -3.56 16.12
CA GLY A 146 -10.49 -4.44 15.85
C GLY A 146 -11.75 -4.11 16.65
N HIS A 147 -11.64 -3.28 17.67
CA HIS A 147 -12.79 -2.76 18.46
C HIS A 147 -13.34 -1.44 17.90
N GLY A 148 -12.82 -0.94 16.78
CA GLY A 148 -13.30 0.30 16.14
C GLY A 148 -12.76 1.58 16.79
N VAL A 149 -11.59 1.54 17.43
CA VAL A 149 -10.92 2.74 17.94
C VAL A 149 -9.89 3.20 16.91
N ILE A 150 -10.06 4.42 16.40
CA ILE A 150 -9.04 5.06 15.56
C ILE A 150 -7.83 5.35 16.45
N GLN A 151 -6.69 4.76 16.10
CA GLN A 151 -5.44 4.87 16.85
C GLN A 151 -4.51 5.91 16.22
N ASP A 152 -4.48 5.96 14.89
CA ASP A 152 -3.71 6.94 14.13
C ASP A 152 -4.38 7.25 12.78
N LYS A 153 -4.08 8.43 12.24
CA LYS A 153 -4.45 8.81 10.88
C LYS A 153 -3.42 9.75 10.28
N GLN A 154 -2.95 9.42 9.11
CA GLN A 154 -1.92 10.16 8.40
C GLN A 154 -2.41 10.49 6.99
N GLN A 155 -2.16 11.73 6.53
CA GLN A 155 -2.34 12.08 5.13
C GLN A 155 -1.18 11.51 4.32
N ILE A 156 -1.51 10.81 3.23
CA ILE A 156 -0.52 10.34 2.26
C ILE A 156 -0.25 11.50 1.31
N LYS A 157 0.99 12.00 1.32
CA LYS A 157 1.41 13.02 0.34
C LYS A 157 1.72 12.31 -0.97
N SER A 158 0.99 12.69 -2.01
CA SER A 158 1.29 12.33 -3.41
C SER A 158 2.54 13.04 -3.91
#